data_17969c5539977998b97bfd92c458d9f5
#
_entry.id   17969c5539977998b97bfd92c458d9f5
#
_cell.length_a   1.000
_cell.length_b   1.000
_cell.length_c   1.000
_cell.angle_alpha   90.00
_cell.angle_beta   90.00
_cell.angle_gamma   90.00
#
_symmetry.space_group_name_H-M   'P 1'
#
loop_
_entity.id
_entity.type
_entity.pdbx_description
1 polymer ?
#
loop_
_entity_poly.entity_id
_entity_poly.type
_entity_poly.pdbx_seq_one_letter_code
_entity_poly.pdbx_strand_id
1 'polypeptide(L)'
;MTGSESTGGAPQDASISELSTADAPSGNRSSSDPRQAYQAAATAFVVLFCIVGVALWGLPFYYDFMVQQFGWTRAQVTSGNALSKLVVGPIFGFLAGWVVDRFGPRRVMMIGILMAGVALVGLGWASSLGMFYFFYLFNALGYVCGGPLPNQVLLTRWFDRSRGKAMGFAYLGIGIGGAAVPWISHALVQHFGWQTALRILGLLIVVVSLPMAIVVKEPPRAKTGAGLVKSASPKPAFQDASFYLLTLGSMCSIAAVSGTQQNLKLFLSLDRHFTQRDAAGVLSLVLGFSIAGRLIMGWLADRFSKKYVMLLTYLLVAAGIPLLFLATTRPVLYISAAVFGIGLGGDYMIIPLMTAEIFGVEILGRLLGVILTAGGVADAAAPWLIGRLRDTTGSYFDSCIVLVGMALLGGLAVLGLPARRRVT
;
A
#
# COMPACT_ATOMS: atom_id res chain seq x y z
N MET A 1 -76.70 -55.11 -9.79
CA MET A 1 -76.86 -55.15 -11.26
C MET A 1 -75.60 -54.59 -11.82
N THR A 2 -74.75 -55.44 -12.25
CA THR A 2 -74.22 -55.57 -13.63
C THR A 2 -73.34 -54.47 -13.99
N GLY A 3 -72.09 -54.57 -14.32
CA GLY A 3 -71.34 -55.72 -14.82
C GLY A 3 -70.15 -55.14 -15.57
N SER A 4 -69.15 -55.89 -15.58
CA SER A 4 -68.16 -56.31 -16.57
C SER A 4 -67.08 -55.31 -16.96
N GLU A 5 -65.86 -55.65 -16.61
CA GLU A 5 -64.82 -56.32 -17.43
C GLU A 5 -64.47 -55.58 -18.73
N SER A 6 -63.21 -55.18 -18.87
CA SER A 6 -62.20 -55.93 -19.66
C SER A 6 -60.91 -55.12 -19.76
N THR A 7 -59.85 -55.69 -19.32
CA THR A 7 -58.68 -56.16 -20.06
C THR A 7 -57.99 -55.20 -21.02
N GLY A 8 -56.71 -54.99 -20.77
CA GLY A 8 -55.74 -55.22 -21.81
C GLY A 8 -54.85 -54.10 -22.19
N GLY A 9 -53.60 -54.32 -22.04
CA GLY A 9 -52.62 -53.68 -22.94
C GLY A 9 -51.59 -52.80 -22.28
N ALA A 10 -50.55 -53.42 -21.79
CA ALA A 10 -49.27 -52.72 -21.72
C ALA A 10 -48.70 -52.53 -23.14
N PRO A 11 -48.04 -51.44 -23.41
CA PRO A 11 -46.96 -51.41 -24.35
C PRO A 11 -45.65 -51.00 -23.61
N GLN A 12 -44.78 -51.94 -23.52
CA GLN A 12 -43.45 -51.95 -24.10
C GLN A 12 -42.57 -50.73 -23.82
N ASP A 13 -41.51 -51.02 -23.11
CA ASP A 13 -40.23 -50.37 -23.07
C ASP A 13 -39.87 -49.60 -24.34
N ALA A 14 -39.91 -48.30 -24.25
CA ALA A 14 -39.23 -47.43 -25.17
C ALA A 14 -38.04 -46.84 -24.39
N SER A 15 -36.90 -47.37 -24.74
CA SER A 15 -35.55 -47.06 -24.36
C SER A 15 -35.29 -45.59 -23.94
N ILE A 16 -34.95 -45.43 -22.66
CA ILE A 16 -34.29 -44.26 -22.09
C ILE A 16 -32.79 -44.28 -22.46
N SER A 17 -32.48 -44.35 -23.74
CA SER A 17 -31.09 -44.34 -24.23
C SER A 17 -30.74 -43.24 -25.24
N GLU A 18 -31.63 -42.31 -25.49
CA GLU A 18 -31.34 -41.22 -26.48
C GLU A 18 -31.50 -39.78 -25.97
N LEU A 19 -31.45 -39.55 -24.66
CA LEU A 19 -31.45 -38.20 -24.07
C LEU A 19 -30.16 -37.88 -23.29
N SER A 20 -29.04 -38.43 -23.72
CA SER A 20 -27.75 -38.13 -23.14
C SER A 20 -26.73 -37.79 -24.20
N THR A 21 -26.84 -36.65 -24.85
CA THR A 21 -25.73 -35.89 -25.40
C THR A 21 -26.25 -34.53 -25.91
N ALA A 22 -26.91 -33.78 -25.04
CA ALA A 22 -26.91 -32.35 -25.24
C ALA A 22 -25.55 -31.85 -24.73
N ASP A 23 -24.62 -31.69 -25.66
CA ASP A 23 -23.38 -30.96 -25.46
C ASP A 23 -23.68 -29.65 -24.73
N ALA A 24 -23.43 -29.65 -23.42
CA ALA A 24 -23.24 -28.40 -22.70
C ALA A 24 -22.08 -27.69 -23.42
N PRO A 25 -22.24 -26.45 -23.92
CA PRO A 25 -21.15 -25.74 -24.53
C PRO A 25 -20.06 -25.66 -23.47
N SER A 26 -19.03 -26.48 -23.66
CA SER A 26 -17.74 -26.32 -22.99
C SER A 26 -17.23 -24.94 -23.42
N GLY A 27 -17.66 -23.94 -22.68
CA GLY A 27 -17.18 -22.56 -22.84
C GLY A 27 -15.67 -22.64 -22.81
N ASN A 28 -15.08 -22.52 -23.96
CA ASN A 28 -13.67 -22.44 -24.25
C ASN A 28 -13.09 -21.30 -23.39
N ARG A 29 -12.81 -21.61 -22.10
CA ARG A 29 -11.99 -20.76 -21.25
C ARG A 29 -10.61 -20.85 -21.87
N SER A 30 -10.28 -19.87 -22.70
CA SER A 30 -8.96 -19.70 -23.24
C SER A 30 -7.98 -19.94 -22.10
N SER A 31 -7.23 -21.05 -22.18
CA SER A 31 -6.17 -21.39 -21.24
C SER A 31 -5.24 -20.19 -21.24
N SER A 32 -5.33 -19.38 -20.19
CA SER A 32 -4.44 -18.24 -20.00
C SER A 32 -3.03 -18.82 -20.01
N ASP A 33 -2.22 -18.46 -20.99
CA ASP A 33 -0.85 -18.93 -21.13
C ASP A 33 -0.12 -18.67 -19.81
N PRO A 34 0.34 -19.71 -19.09
CA PRO A 34 0.98 -19.54 -17.79
C PRO A 34 2.16 -18.58 -17.83
N ARG A 35 2.87 -18.53 -18.97
CA ARG A 35 4.01 -17.63 -19.18
C ARG A 35 3.58 -16.16 -19.11
N GLN A 36 2.44 -15.82 -19.69
CA GLN A 36 1.91 -14.44 -19.67
C GLN A 36 1.43 -14.04 -18.28
N ALA A 37 0.86 -14.95 -17.51
CA ALA A 37 0.49 -14.72 -16.11
C ALA A 37 1.73 -14.46 -15.23
N TYR A 38 2.79 -15.25 -15.39
CA TYR A 38 4.06 -15.01 -14.67
C TYR A 38 4.72 -13.70 -15.10
N GLN A 39 4.66 -13.35 -16.39
CA GLN A 39 5.14 -12.04 -16.87
C GLN A 39 4.36 -10.89 -16.24
N ALA A 40 3.04 -11.00 -16.09
CA ALA A 40 2.24 -9.99 -15.42
C ALA A 40 2.63 -9.82 -13.93
N ALA A 41 2.88 -10.94 -13.23
CA ALA A 41 3.34 -10.92 -11.84
C ALA A 41 4.74 -10.29 -11.70
N ALA A 42 5.69 -10.65 -12.57
CA ALA A 42 7.03 -10.07 -12.60
C ALA A 42 6.99 -8.58 -12.95
N THR A 43 6.16 -8.18 -13.91
CA THR A 43 5.97 -6.76 -14.26
C THR A 43 5.42 -5.99 -13.07
N ALA A 44 4.38 -6.50 -12.41
CA ALA A 44 3.81 -5.86 -11.22
C ALA A 44 4.84 -5.73 -10.08
N PHE A 45 5.67 -6.76 -9.85
CA PHE A 45 6.76 -6.71 -8.88
C PHE A 45 7.75 -5.58 -9.20
N VAL A 46 8.25 -5.50 -10.44
CA VAL A 46 9.24 -4.49 -10.84
C VAL A 46 8.65 -3.09 -10.82
N VAL A 47 7.43 -2.91 -11.30
CA VAL A 47 6.76 -1.61 -11.28
C VAL A 47 6.53 -1.13 -9.85
N LEU A 48 6.07 -2.00 -8.95
CA LEU A 48 5.89 -1.66 -7.54
C LEU A 48 7.22 -1.43 -6.82
N PHE A 49 8.26 -2.19 -7.15
CA PHE A 49 9.62 -1.94 -6.67
C PHE A 49 10.08 -0.53 -7.04
N CYS A 50 9.92 -0.12 -8.29
CA CYS A 50 10.38 1.16 -8.79
C CYS A 50 9.50 2.33 -8.29
N ILE A 51 8.19 2.25 -8.46
CA ILE A 51 7.28 3.37 -8.16
C ILE A 51 7.06 3.54 -6.67
N VAL A 52 6.82 2.46 -5.95
CA VAL A 52 6.54 2.55 -4.52
C VAL A 52 7.83 2.47 -3.72
N GLY A 53 8.66 1.46 -3.99
CA GLY A 53 9.90 1.25 -3.26
C GLY A 53 10.90 2.38 -3.48
N VAL A 54 11.19 2.73 -4.74
CA VAL A 54 12.21 3.74 -5.07
C VAL A 54 11.65 5.15 -5.04
N ALA A 55 10.59 5.45 -5.81
CA ALA A 55 10.15 6.83 -5.98
C ALA A 55 9.37 7.38 -4.77
N LEU A 56 8.63 6.54 -4.03
CA LEU A 56 7.88 7.00 -2.86
C LEU A 56 8.69 6.86 -1.56
N TRP A 57 9.15 5.63 -1.25
CA TRP A 57 9.87 5.35 -0.01
C TRP A 57 11.33 5.80 -0.02
N GLY A 58 11.92 6.00 -1.20
CA GLY A 58 13.29 6.52 -1.34
C GLY A 58 13.40 8.03 -1.21
N LEU A 59 12.35 8.79 -1.51
CA LEU A 59 12.43 10.26 -1.55
C LEU A 59 12.79 10.92 -0.20
N PRO A 60 12.32 10.45 0.96
CA PRO A 60 12.72 10.99 2.25
C PRO A 60 14.24 10.93 2.54
N PHE A 61 14.97 10.04 1.85
CA PHE A 61 16.42 9.97 1.96
C PHE A 61 17.13 11.25 1.53
N TYR A 62 16.49 12.05 0.66
CA TYR A 62 17.08 13.25 0.08
C TYR A 62 16.71 14.55 0.81
N TYR A 63 15.81 14.51 1.78
CA TYR A 63 15.30 15.72 2.44
C TYR A 63 16.39 16.50 3.19
N ASP A 64 17.32 15.83 3.86
CA ASP A 64 18.39 16.49 4.60
C ASP A 64 19.36 17.26 3.67
N PHE A 65 19.63 16.74 2.48
CA PHE A 65 20.42 17.44 1.47
C PHE A 65 19.72 18.71 0.98
N MET A 66 18.39 18.66 0.79
CA MET A 66 17.58 19.80 0.38
C MET A 66 17.54 20.87 1.50
N VAL A 67 17.37 20.45 2.76
CA VAL A 67 17.42 21.34 3.93
C VAL A 67 18.78 22.03 4.03
N GLN A 68 19.88 21.28 3.90
CA GLN A 68 21.23 21.83 3.99
C GLN A 68 21.58 22.76 2.84
N GLN A 69 21.20 22.44 1.60
CA GLN A 69 21.57 23.21 0.42
C GLN A 69 20.73 24.46 0.22
N PHE A 70 19.42 24.37 0.45
CA PHE A 70 18.48 25.46 0.15
C PHE A 70 18.01 26.22 1.39
N GLY A 71 18.39 25.79 2.60
CA GLY A 71 17.92 26.38 3.85
C GLY A 71 16.43 26.19 4.10
N TRP A 72 15.79 25.21 3.44
CA TRP A 72 14.38 24.91 3.66
C TRP A 72 14.14 24.30 5.05
N THR A 73 12.95 24.55 5.61
CA THR A 73 12.58 23.96 6.89
C THR A 73 12.20 22.49 6.71
N ARG A 74 12.27 21.72 7.81
CA ARG A 74 11.84 20.30 7.81
C ARG A 74 10.36 20.18 7.43
N ALA A 75 9.54 21.11 7.92
CA ALA A 75 8.12 21.17 7.57
C ALA A 75 7.92 21.37 6.06
N GLN A 76 8.73 22.20 5.39
CA GLN A 76 8.62 22.44 3.95
C GLN A 76 8.94 21.18 3.14
N VAL A 77 10.01 20.44 3.45
CA VAL A 77 10.35 19.23 2.70
C VAL A 77 9.37 18.08 2.96
N THR A 78 8.84 17.95 4.17
CA THR A 78 7.86 16.92 4.52
C THR A 78 6.45 17.26 4.04
N SER A 79 6.12 18.54 3.85
CA SER A 79 4.80 18.98 3.34
C SER A 79 4.56 18.61 1.87
N GLY A 80 5.61 18.25 1.11
CA GLY A 80 5.44 17.68 -0.22
C GLY A 80 4.55 16.41 -0.20
N ASN A 81 4.73 15.55 0.79
CA ASN A 81 3.87 14.40 1.01
C ASN A 81 2.43 14.80 1.35
N ALA A 82 2.25 15.81 2.21
CA ALA A 82 0.95 16.33 2.58
C ALA A 82 0.19 16.90 1.37
N LEU A 83 0.84 17.80 0.64
CA LEU A 83 0.27 18.44 -0.53
C LEU A 83 -0.15 17.41 -1.60
N SER A 84 0.73 16.45 -1.88
CA SER A 84 0.47 15.43 -2.88
C SER A 84 -0.74 14.56 -2.52
N LYS A 85 -0.89 14.17 -1.26
CA LYS A 85 -2.00 13.32 -0.81
C LYS A 85 -3.31 14.10 -0.69
N LEU A 86 -3.28 15.34 -0.23
CA LEU A 86 -4.47 16.19 -0.13
C LEU A 86 -5.01 16.62 -1.49
N VAL A 87 -4.13 16.86 -2.47
CA VAL A 87 -4.54 17.25 -3.83
C VAL A 87 -4.87 16.02 -4.68
N VAL A 88 -3.99 15.03 -4.70
CA VAL A 88 -4.12 13.87 -5.59
C VAL A 88 -5.11 12.84 -5.05
N GLY A 89 -5.15 12.61 -3.73
CA GLY A 89 -6.00 11.59 -3.12
C GLY A 89 -7.49 11.75 -3.43
N PRO A 90 -8.14 12.85 -3.07
CA PRO A 90 -9.57 13.05 -3.29
C PRO A 90 -9.94 13.14 -4.77
N ILE A 91 -9.12 13.84 -5.58
CA ILE A 91 -9.41 14.11 -6.99
C ILE A 91 -9.14 12.88 -7.85
N PHE A 92 -7.98 12.28 -7.69
CA PHE A 92 -7.50 11.21 -8.57
C PHE A 92 -7.72 9.80 -8.01
N GLY A 93 -7.92 9.63 -6.71
CA GLY A 93 -8.20 8.33 -6.12
C GLY A 93 -9.52 7.73 -6.66
N PHE A 94 -10.57 8.53 -6.80
CA PHE A 94 -11.83 8.11 -7.40
C PHE A 94 -11.72 7.95 -8.93
N LEU A 95 -11.05 8.92 -9.59
CA LEU A 95 -10.87 8.90 -11.03
C LEU A 95 -9.94 7.78 -11.50
N ALA A 96 -8.98 7.37 -10.69
CA ALA A 96 -8.01 6.34 -11.07
C ALA A 96 -8.66 5.00 -11.37
N GLY A 97 -9.64 4.58 -10.57
CA GLY A 97 -10.43 3.36 -10.84
C GLY A 97 -11.13 3.43 -12.19
N TRP A 98 -11.83 4.53 -12.46
CA TRP A 98 -12.52 4.75 -13.73
C TRP A 98 -11.55 4.80 -14.93
N VAL A 99 -10.39 5.46 -14.77
CA VAL A 99 -9.35 5.54 -15.81
C VAL A 99 -8.77 4.16 -16.10
N VAL A 100 -8.46 3.37 -15.06
CA VAL A 100 -7.96 1.99 -15.21
C VAL A 100 -8.98 1.09 -15.89
N ASP A 101 -10.26 1.24 -15.56
CA ASP A 101 -11.34 0.45 -16.19
C ASP A 101 -11.56 0.84 -17.65
N ARG A 102 -11.47 2.13 -17.99
CA ARG A 102 -11.69 2.63 -19.35
C ARG A 102 -10.50 2.38 -20.28
N PHE A 103 -9.28 2.69 -19.85
CA PHE A 103 -8.06 2.67 -20.68
C PHE A 103 -7.23 1.38 -20.53
N GLY A 104 -7.52 0.58 -19.50
CA GLY A 104 -6.79 -0.63 -19.15
C GLY A 104 -5.60 -0.37 -18.22
N PRO A 105 -5.25 -1.34 -17.35
CA PRO A 105 -4.20 -1.19 -16.35
C PRO A 105 -2.83 -0.96 -16.98
N ARG A 106 -2.53 -1.60 -18.11
CA ARG A 106 -1.24 -1.48 -18.80
C ARG A 106 -0.91 -0.05 -19.22
N ARG A 107 -1.85 0.62 -19.91
CA ARG A 107 -1.64 2.01 -20.39
C ARG A 107 -1.49 2.98 -19.23
N VAL A 108 -2.32 2.80 -18.20
CA VAL A 108 -2.27 3.65 -17.00
C VAL A 108 -0.94 3.46 -16.26
N MET A 109 -0.44 2.23 -16.14
CA MET A 109 0.89 1.94 -15.57
C MET A 109 2.02 2.61 -16.36
N MET A 110 1.99 2.57 -17.69
CA MET A 110 3.02 3.23 -18.52
C MET A 110 3.06 4.74 -18.26
N ILE A 111 1.89 5.39 -18.19
CA ILE A 111 1.78 6.81 -17.86
C ILE A 111 2.35 7.07 -16.45
N GLY A 112 1.99 6.25 -15.47
CA GLY A 112 2.49 6.36 -14.10
C GLY A 112 4.01 6.21 -13.99
N ILE A 113 4.60 5.27 -14.74
CA ILE A 113 6.07 5.08 -14.80
C ILE A 113 6.75 6.33 -15.35
N LEU A 114 6.25 6.87 -16.46
CA LEU A 114 6.80 8.09 -17.06
C LEU A 114 6.67 9.28 -16.11
N MET A 115 5.52 9.46 -15.46
CA MET A 115 5.30 10.54 -14.50
C MET A 115 6.25 10.44 -13.30
N ALA A 116 6.42 9.25 -12.73
CA ALA A 116 7.33 9.04 -11.60
C ALA A 116 8.80 9.27 -12.00
N GLY A 117 9.20 8.79 -13.18
CA GLY A 117 10.54 9.02 -13.70
C GLY A 117 10.83 10.51 -13.94
N VAL A 118 9.94 11.21 -14.64
CA VAL A 118 10.04 12.66 -14.88
C VAL A 118 10.04 13.44 -13.55
N ALA A 119 9.24 12.99 -12.57
CA ALA A 119 9.20 13.63 -11.26
C ALA A 119 10.56 13.58 -10.54
N LEU A 120 11.22 12.42 -10.49
CA LEU A 120 12.51 12.29 -9.84
C LEU A 120 13.61 13.03 -10.58
N VAL A 121 13.61 12.97 -11.92
CA VAL A 121 14.54 13.78 -12.74
C VAL A 121 14.35 15.27 -12.47
N GLY A 122 13.09 15.72 -12.44
CA GLY A 122 12.77 17.11 -12.16
C GLY A 122 13.12 17.55 -10.74
N LEU A 123 12.90 16.68 -9.73
CA LEU A 123 13.36 16.92 -8.36
C LEU A 123 14.88 17.07 -8.28
N GLY A 124 15.63 16.33 -9.11
CA GLY A 124 17.09 16.49 -9.24
C GLY A 124 17.52 17.83 -9.89
N TRP A 125 16.61 18.59 -10.48
CA TRP A 125 16.83 19.93 -11.00
C TRP A 125 16.14 21.03 -10.19
N ALA A 126 15.36 20.65 -9.17
CA ALA A 126 14.65 21.62 -8.37
C ALA A 126 15.62 22.57 -7.65
N SER A 127 15.42 23.85 -7.88
CA SER A 127 16.16 24.95 -7.25
C SER A 127 15.26 25.84 -6.38
N SER A 128 13.96 25.66 -6.46
CA SER A 128 12.96 26.39 -5.69
C SER A 128 11.93 25.48 -5.06
N LEU A 129 11.31 25.95 -3.98
CA LEU A 129 10.25 25.21 -3.27
C LEU A 129 9.04 24.96 -4.19
N GLY A 130 8.72 25.90 -5.09
CA GLY A 130 7.65 25.72 -6.08
C GLY A 130 7.93 24.56 -7.05
N MET A 131 9.16 24.44 -7.57
CA MET A 131 9.58 23.30 -8.39
C MET A 131 9.54 22.00 -7.61
N PHE A 132 9.97 22.01 -6.35
CA PHE A 132 9.89 20.85 -5.48
C PHE A 132 8.45 20.34 -5.35
N TYR A 133 7.49 21.20 -5.02
CA TYR A 133 6.09 20.81 -4.88
C TYR A 133 5.47 20.36 -6.21
N PHE A 134 5.80 21.04 -7.31
CA PHE A 134 5.34 20.65 -8.64
C PHE A 134 5.76 19.23 -9.01
N PHE A 135 7.04 18.90 -8.88
CA PHE A 135 7.54 17.57 -9.20
C PHE A 135 7.12 16.52 -8.16
N TYR A 136 6.93 16.93 -6.90
CA TYR A 136 6.38 16.04 -5.89
C TYR A 136 4.93 15.66 -6.21
N LEU A 137 4.12 16.60 -6.70
CA LEU A 137 2.76 16.32 -7.19
C LEU A 137 2.78 15.35 -8.38
N PHE A 138 3.72 15.54 -9.32
CA PHE A 138 3.94 14.60 -10.42
C PHE A 138 4.30 13.19 -9.93
N ASN A 139 5.12 13.08 -8.90
CA ASN A 139 5.45 11.80 -8.26
C ASN A 139 4.22 11.12 -7.67
N ALA A 140 3.35 11.89 -7.02
CA ALA A 140 2.09 11.37 -6.49
C ALA A 140 1.13 10.89 -7.58
N LEU A 141 1.01 11.60 -8.69
CA LEU A 141 0.25 11.14 -9.86
C LEU A 141 0.86 9.87 -10.46
N GLY A 142 2.19 9.80 -10.52
CA GLY A 142 2.93 8.60 -10.90
C GLY A 142 2.59 7.39 -10.01
N TYR A 143 2.50 7.62 -8.69
CA TYR A 143 2.08 6.60 -7.74
C TYR A 143 0.62 6.15 -7.95
N VAL A 144 -0.31 7.07 -8.17
CA VAL A 144 -1.72 6.72 -8.41
C VAL A 144 -1.88 5.91 -9.70
N CYS A 145 -1.20 6.33 -10.77
CA CYS A 145 -1.31 5.69 -12.09
C CYS A 145 -0.45 4.44 -12.24
N GLY A 146 0.70 4.33 -11.58
CA GLY A 146 1.62 3.19 -11.72
C GLY A 146 1.76 2.30 -10.51
N GLY A 147 1.24 2.73 -9.35
CA GLY A 147 1.36 2.04 -8.06
C GLY A 147 0.39 0.86 -7.90
N PRO A 148 -0.13 0.64 -6.68
CA PRO A 148 -0.88 -0.56 -6.33
C PRO A 148 -2.11 -0.82 -7.18
N LEU A 149 -2.94 0.21 -7.46
CA LEU A 149 -4.24 0.06 -8.08
C LEU A 149 -4.20 -0.62 -9.46
N PRO A 150 -3.47 -0.11 -10.47
CA PRO A 150 -3.43 -0.75 -11.79
C PRO A 150 -2.76 -2.12 -11.75
N ASN A 151 -1.76 -2.32 -10.88
CA ASN A 151 -1.10 -3.61 -10.71
C ASN A 151 -2.05 -4.66 -10.11
N GLN A 152 -2.89 -4.29 -9.13
CA GLN A 152 -3.93 -5.17 -8.60
C GLN A 152 -4.94 -5.55 -9.66
N VAL A 153 -5.41 -4.59 -10.47
CA VAL A 153 -6.35 -4.87 -11.55
C VAL A 153 -5.74 -5.78 -12.59
N LEU A 154 -4.48 -5.58 -12.97
CA LEU A 154 -3.76 -6.46 -13.90
C LEU A 154 -3.68 -7.89 -13.34
N LEU A 155 -3.25 -8.05 -12.09
CA LEU A 155 -3.10 -9.36 -11.47
C LEU A 155 -4.44 -10.07 -11.26
N THR A 156 -5.49 -9.36 -10.88
CA THR A 156 -6.82 -9.97 -10.71
C THR A 156 -7.41 -10.48 -12.01
N ARG A 157 -7.04 -9.91 -13.15
CA ARG A 157 -7.47 -10.38 -14.47
C ARG A 157 -6.71 -11.60 -14.95
N TRP A 158 -5.46 -11.80 -14.50
CA TRP A 158 -4.62 -12.94 -14.89
C TRP A 158 -4.78 -14.15 -13.96
N PHE A 159 -5.04 -13.93 -12.67
CA PHE A 159 -5.06 -14.98 -11.66
C PHE A 159 -6.44 -15.12 -11.03
N ASP A 160 -7.08 -16.30 -11.16
CA ASP A 160 -8.37 -16.57 -10.52
C ASP A 160 -8.21 -17.26 -9.15
N ARG A 161 -7.53 -18.40 -9.10
CA ARG A 161 -7.38 -19.21 -7.87
C ARG A 161 -6.18 -18.79 -7.01
N SER A 162 -5.17 -18.16 -7.58
CA SER A 162 -3.91 -17.80 -6.91
C SER A 162 -3.67 -16.30 -6.79
N ARG A 163 -4.75 -15.49 -6.77
CA ARG A 163 -4.68 -14.02 -6.67
C ARG A 163 -3.85 -13.54 -5.48
N GLY A 164 -4.08 -14.14 -4.30
CA GLY A 164 -3.33 -13.78 -3.09
C GLY A 164 -1.84 -14.02 -3.21
N LYS A 165 -1.42 -15.15 -3.79
CA LYS A 165 0.01 -15.45 -4.01
C LYS A 165 0.64 -14.50 -5.02
N ALA A 166 -0.05 -14.20 -6.12
CA ALA A 166 0.43 -13.28 -7.14
C ALA A 166 0.57 -11.85 -6.61
N MET A 167 -0.44 -11.37 -5.86
CA MET A 167 -0.38 -10.07 -5.20
C MET A 167 0.72 -10.04 -4.13
N GLY A 168 0.82 -11.07 -3.29
CA GLY A 168 1.87 -11.18 -2.29
C GLY A 168 3.26 -11.09 -2.91
N PHE A 169 3.51 -11.83 -4.00
CA PHE A 169 4.77 -11.74 -4.75
C PHE A 169 5.02 -10.33 -5.29
N ALA A 170 4.03 -9.72 -5.95
CA ALA A 170 4.20 -8.37 -6.50
C ALA A 170 4.49 -7.32 -5.41
N TYR A 171 3.84 -7.44 -4.26
CA TYR A 171 4.03 -6.52 -3.12
C TYR A 171 5.37 -6.70 -2.39
N LEU A 172 6.04 -7.85 -2.55
CA LEU A 172 7.45 -7.97 -2.10
C LEU A 172 8.33 -6.93 -2.79
N GLY A 173 8.01 -6.55 -4.04
CA GLY A 173 8.70 -5.49 -4.76
C GLY A 173 8.73 -4.18 -3.97
N ILE A 174 7.63 -3.79 -3.33
CA ILE A 174 7.57 -2.58 -2.48
C ILE A 174 8.58 -2.66 -1.33
N GLY A 175 8.55 -3.77 -0.60
CA GLY A 175 9.43 -3.96 0.56
C GLY A 175 10.91 -4.03 0.18
N ILE A 176 11.24 -4.81 -0.83
CA ILE A 176 12.61 -4.98 -1.32
C ILE A 176 13.12 -3.66 -1.91
N GLY A 177 12.29 -2.96 -2.70
CA GLY A 177 12.65 -1.65 -3.26
C GLY A 177 12.90 -0.62 -2.17
N GLY A 178 11.99 -0.53 -1.18
CA GLY A 178 12.15 0.38 -0.04
C GLY A 178 13.37 0.07 0.81
N ALA A 179 13.69 -1.20 1.03
CA ALA A 179 14.89 -1.61 1.78
C ALA A 179 16.20 -1.38 1.01
N ALA A 180 16.18 -1.55 -0.31
CA ALA A 180 17.36 -1.39 -1.16
C ALA A 180 17.66 0.08 -1.50
N VAL A 181 16.62 0.92 -1.65
CA VAL A 181 16.79 2.29 -2.14
C VAL A 181 17.69 3.17 -1.29
N PRO A 182 17.71 3.12 0.06
CA PRO A 182 18.62 3.96 0.83
C PRO A 182 20.09 3.64 0.56
N TRP A 183 20.43 2.36 0.36
CA TRP A 183 21.79 1.94 0.00
C TRP A 183 22.18 2.35 -1.41
N ILE A 184 21.26 2.17 -2.36
CA ILE A 184 21.44 2.60 -3.76
C ILE A 184 21.62 4.12 -3.80
N SER A 185 20.76 4.87 -3.09
CA SER A 185 20.83 6.32 -2.99
C SER A 185 22.15 6.79 -2.36
N HIS A 186 22.57 6.14 -1.27
CA HIS A 186 23.84 6.44 -0.61
C HIS A 186 25.02 6.29 -1.58
N ALA A 187 25.12 5.15 -2.29
CA ALA A 187 26.19 4.91 -3.25
C ALA A 187 26.18 5.95 -4.39
N LEU A 188 24.99 6.25 -4.95
CA LEU A 188 24.87 7.24 -6.01
C LEU A 188 25.23 8.66 -5.54
N VAL A 189 24.82 9.04 -4.31
CA VAL A 189 25.14 10.36 -3.75
C VAL A 189 26.63 10.53 -3.50
N GLN A 190 27.32 9.49 -3.04
CA GLN A 190 28.77 9.54 -2.83
C GLN A 190 29.55 9.81 -4.12
N HIS A 191 29.12 9.24 -5.25
CA HIS A 191 29.85 9.37 -6.52
C HIS A 191 29.39 10.55 -7.38
N PHE A 192 28.12 10.92 -7.35
CA PHE A 192 27.52 11.85 -8.30
C PHE A 192 26.81 13.06 -7.65
N GLY A 193 26.74 13.10 -6.33
CA GLY A 193 25.94 14.09 -5.60
C GLY A 193 24.43 13.76 -5.64
N TRP A 194 23.66 14.34 -4.70
CA TRP A 194 22.26 13.98 -4.48
C TRP A 194 21.33 14.36 -5.65
N GLN A 195 21.59 15.47 -6.33
CA GLN A 195 20.80 15.93 -7.48
C GLN A 195 20.91 14.96 -8.66
N THR A 196 22.14 14.55 -8.99
CA THR A 196 22.40 13.59 -10.05
C THR A 196 21.90 12.19 -9.68
N ALA A 197 22.01 11.80 -8.41
CA ALA A 197 21.45 10.56 -7.91
C ALA A 197 19.93 10.44 -8.15
N LEU A 198 19.17 11.51 -7.86
CA LEU A 198 17.73 11.55 -8.17
C LEU A 198 17.44 11.44 -9.67
N ARG A 199 18.24 12.10 -10.53
CA ARG A 199 18.10 12.00 -12.00
C ARG A 199 18.36 10.57 -12.48
N ILE A 200 19.41 9.91 -11.97
CA ILE A 200 19.75 8.53 -12.29
C ILE A 200 18.60 7.60 -11.86
N LEU A 201 18.08 7.76 -10.63
CA LEU A 201 16.95 6.95 -10.16
C LEU A 201 15.69 7.14 -11.01
N GLY A 202 15.38 8.38 -11.40
CA GLY A 202 14.26 8.67 -12.29
C GLY A 202 14.40 8.01 -13.65
N LEU A 203 15.58 8.05 -14.26
CA LEU A 203 15.88 7.35 -15.52
C LEU A 203 15.81 5.83 -15.34
N LEU A 204 16.36 5.30 -14.25
CA LEU A 204 16.34 3.86 -13.95
C LEU A 204 14.90 3.34 -13.82
N ILE A 205 14.00 4.08 -13.16
CA ILE A 205 12.57 3.73 -13.10
C ILE A 205 12.01 3.55 -14.50
N VAL A 206 12.26 4.49 -15.40
CA VAL A 206 11.74 4.43 -16.79
C VAL A 206 12.38 3.27 -17.56
N VAL A 207 13.72 3.17 -17.55
CA VAL A 207 14.46 2.18 -18.33
C VAL A 207 14.13 0.75 -17.90
N VAL A 208 13.91 0.51 -16.60
CA VAL A 208 13.64 -0.83 -16.07
C VAL A 208 12.15 -1.18 -16.16
N SER A 209 11.25 -0.26 -15.76
CA SER A 209 9.83 -0.60 -15.63
C SER A 209 9.05 -0.45 -16.94
N LEU A 210 9.39 0.54 -17.78
CA LEU A 210 8.62 0.82 -18.99
C LEU A 210 8.67 -0.34 -20.01
N PRO A 211 9.83 -0.96 -20.32
CA PRO A 211 9.86 -2.10 -21.23
C PRO A 211 9.01 -3.27 -20.72
N MET A 212 9.03 -3.56 -19.41
CA MET A 212 8.22 -4.62 -18.84
C MET A 212 6.72 -4.30 -18.96
N ALA A 213 6.31 -3.05 -18.73
CA ALA A 213 4.93 -2.61 -18.90
C ALA A 213 4.49 -2.64 -20.39
N ILE A 214 5.42 -2.43 -21.33
CA ILE A 214 5.15 -2.54 -22.79
C ILE A 214 4.94 -4.00 -23.21
N VAL A 215 5.72 -4.93 -22.68
CA VAL A 215 5.67 -6.35 -23.08
C VAL A 215 4.47 -7.07 -22.45
N VAL A 216 4.02 -6.65 -21.26
CA VAL A 216 2.91 -7.31 -20.58
C VAL A 216 1.62 -7.20 -21.39
N LYS A 217 0.93 -8.32 -21.58
CA LYS A 217 -0.36 -8.36 -22.26
C LYS A 217 -1.49 -8.23 -21.26
N GLU A 218 -2.55 -7.55 -21.66
CA GLU A 218 -3.80 -7.57 -20.90
C GLU A 218 -4.63 -8.78 -21.35
N PRO A 219 -5.17 -9.56 -20.40
CA PRO A 219 -6.10 -10.60 -20.77
C PRO A 219 -7.36 -9.98 -21.39
N PRO A 220 -8.04 -10.70 -22.31
CA PRO A 220 -9.29 -10.23 -22.88
C PRO A 220 -10.24 -9.84 -21.74
N ARG A 221 -10.86 -8.67 -21.86
CA ARG A 221 -11.90 -8.25 -20.90
C ARG A 221 -12.95 -9.34 -20.86
N ALA A 222 -13.00 -10.12 -19.79
CA ALA A 222 -14.18 -10.91 -19.52
C ALA A 222 -15.36 -9.93 -19.56
N LYS A 223 -16.32 -10.15 -20.44
CA LYS A 223 -17.63 -9.50 -20.35
C LYS A 223 -18.23 -10.00 -19.04
N THR A 224 -17.85 -9.34 -17.95
CA THR A 224 -18.47 -9.57 -16.66
C THR A 224 -19.91 -9.12 -16.88
N GLY A 225 -20.78 -10.10 -17.10
CA GLY A 225 -22.20 -9.85 -17.08
C GLY A 225 -22.48 -9.05 -15.84
N ALA A 226 -23.12 -7.92 -15.98
CA ALA A 226 -23.66 -7.12 -14.91
C ALA A 226 -24.74 -7.94 -14.18
N GLY A 227 -24.32 -9.00 -13.50
CA GLY A 227 -25.08 -9.59 -12.42
C GLY A 227 -25.04 -8.56 -11.31
N LEU A 228 -26.11 -7.79 -11.20
CA LEU A 228 -26.45 -6.99 -10.03
C LEU A 228 -26.45 -7.91 -8.82
N VAL A 229 -25.25 -8.15 -8.24
CA VAL A 229 -25.18 -8.53 -6.84
C VAL A 229 -25.85 -7.35 -6.12
N LYS A 230 -27.03 -7.59 -5.56
CA LYS A 230 -27.70 -6.63 -4.67
C LYS A 230 -26.69 -6.27 -3.60
N SER A 231 -25.97 -5.16 -3.81
CA SER A 231 -24.96 -4.68 -2.90
C SER A 231 -25.63 -4.41 -1.57
N ALA A 232 -25.23 -5.11 -0.53
CA ALA A 232 -25.65 -4.81 0.83
C ALA A 232 -25.39 -3.32 1.10
N SER A 233 -26.37 -2.64 1.70
CA SER A 233 -26.25 -1.22 1.99
C SER A 233 -25.18 -0.99 3.05
N PRO A 234 -24.24 -0.07 2.88
CA PRO A 234 -23.25 0.26 3.89
C PRO A 234 -23.83 1.08 5.06
N LYS A 235 -25.09 1.56 4.94
CA LYS A 235 -25.72 2.43 5.95
C LYS A 235 -25.66 1.88 7.38
N PRO A 236 -25.93 0.58 7.66
CA PRO A 236 -25.82 0.06 9.02
C PRO A 236 -24.40 0.14 9.60
N ALA A 237 -23.38 -0.04 8.76
CA ALA A 237 -21.99 0.04 9.20
C ALA A 237 -21.57 1.45 9.62
N PHE A 238 -22.09 2.50 8.94
CA PHE A 238 -21.85 3.90 9.32
C PHE A 238 -22.60 4.33 10.59
N GLN A 239 -23.54 3.54 11.08
CA GLN A 239 -24.21 3.77 12.36
C GLN A 239 -23.55 3.01 13.53
N ASP A 240 -22.61 2.11 13.23
CA ASP A 240 -21.89 1.33 14.23
C ASP A 240 -20.66 2.10 14.74
N ALA A 241 -20.57 2.28 16.05
CA ALA A 241 -19.43 2.93 16.70
C ALA A 241 -18.09 2.25 16.35
N SER A 242 -18.12 0.94 16.07
CA SER A 242 -16.93 0.18 15.67
C SER A 242 -16.30 0.71 14.38
N PHE A 243 -17.10 1.28 13.45
CA PHE A 243 -16.57 1.89 12.25
C PHE A 243 -15.71 3.12 12.55
N TYR A 244 -16.20 4.00 13.42
CA TYR A 244 -15.49 5.21 13.81
C TYR A 244 -14.26 4.91 14.67
N LEU A 245 -14.36 3.94 15.58
CA LEU A 245 -13.21 3.48 16.38
C LEU A 245 -12.12 2.86 15.50
N LEU A 246 -12.50 2.03 14.51
CA LEU A 246 -11.56 1.45 13.57
C LEU A 246 -10.91 2.52 12.68
N THR A 247 -11.69 3.48 12.20
CA THR A 247 -11.19 4.59 11.38
C THR A 247 -10.23 5.46 12.18
N LEU A 248 -10.62 5.88 13.40
CA LEU A 248 -9.77 6.67 14.29
C LEU A 248 -8.48 5.93 14.64
N GLY A 249 -8.60 4.65 15.03
CA GLY A 249 -7.45 3.81 15.34
C GLY A 249 -6.45 3.71 14.17
N SER A 250 -6.98 3.50 12.96
CA SER A 250 -6.17 3.44 11.75
C SER A 250 -5.52 4.78 11.42
N MET A 251 -6.27 5.89 11.52
CA MET A 251 -5.72 7.24 11.31
C MET A 251 -4.57 7.55 12.27
N CYS A 252 -4.74 7.24 13.54
CA CYS A 252 -3.73 7.49 14.56
C CYS A 252 -2.45 6.67 14.34
N SER A 253 -2.59 5.39 14.01
CA SER A 253 -1.44 4.53 13.72
C SER A 253 -0.72 4.96 12.44
N ILE A 254 -1.45 5.21 11.36
CA ILE A 254 -0.89 5.70 10.10
C ILE A 254 -0.17 7.03 10.30
N ALA A 255 -0.72 7.96 11.10
CA ALA A 255 -0.07 9.22 11.45
C ALA A 255 1.26 8.99 12.18
N ALA A 256 1.27 8.11 13.19
CA ALA A 256 2.48 7.79 13.95
C ALA A 256 3.56 7.16 13.08
N VAL A 257 3.18 6.23 12.21
CA VAL A 257 4.09 5.56 11.28
C VAL A 257 4.67 6.54 10.27
N SER A 258 3.82 7.31 9.57
CA SER A 258 4.28 8.20 8.50
C SER A 258 5.05 9.41 9.05
N GLY A 259 4.60 9.98 10.17
CA GLY A 259 5.30 11.07 10.86
C GLY A 259 6.72 10.66 11.25
N THR A 260 6.88 9.45 11.78
CA THR A 260 8.19 8.89 12.12
C THR A 260 9.03 8.67 10.86
N GLN A 261 8.51 7.96 9.87
CA GLN A 261 9.28 7.51 8.71
C GLN A 261 9.77 8.67 7.85
N GLN A 262 8.94 9.68 7.61
CA GLN A 262 9.30 10.83 6.79
C GLN A 262 10.33 11.75 7.47
N ASN A 263 10.34 11.78 8.80
CA ASN A 263 11.27 12.60 9.58
C ASN A 263 12.53 11.83 10.06
N LEU A 264 12.54 10.51 9.96
CA LEU A 264 13.61 9.68 10.53
C LEU A 264 15.00 10.04 9.94
N LYS A 265 15.09 10.21 8.61
CA LYS A 265 16.34 10.58 7.96
C LYS A 265 16.83 11.98 8.39
N LEU A 266 15.91 12.94 8.49
CA LEU A 266 16.20 14.29 8.96
C LEU A 266 16.75 14.27 10.40
N PHE A 267 16.11 13.49 11.28
CA PHE A 267 16.57 13.29 12.66
C PHE A 267 17.96 12.70 12.71
N LEU A 268 18.21 11.58 12.00
CA LEU A 268 19.50 10.89 12.04
C LEU A 268 20.63 11.77 11.51
N SER A 269 20.41 12.47 10.39
CA SER A 269 21.45 13.24 9.71
C SER A 269 21.67 14.62 10.34
N LEU A 270 20.61 15.36 10.67
CA LEU A 270 20.70 16.77 11.08
C LEU A 270 20.76 16.94 12.61
N ASP A 271 20.11 16.08 13.38
CA ASP A 271 20.07 16.21 14.84
C ASP A 271 21.05 15.26 15.55
N ARG A 272 21.25 14.06 14.99
CA ARG A 272 22.15 13.06 15.58
C ARG A 272 23.52 13.02 14.89
N HIS A 273 23.68 13.77 13.79
CA HIS A 273 24.92 13.85 13.00
C HIS A 273 25.47 12.49 12.56
N PHE A 274 24.57 11.51 12.32
CA PHE A 274 24.98 10.22 11.78
C PHE A 274 25.48 10.36 10.36
N THR A 275 26.45 9.51 10.00
CA THR A 275 26.94 9.46 8.63
C THR A 275 25.80 9.07 7.69
N GLN A 276 25.87 9.48 6.43
CA GLN A 276 24.89 9.12 5.41
C GLN A 276 24.74 7.60 5.27
N ARG A 277 25.86 6.86 5.45
CA ARG A 277 25.88 5.40 5.43
C ARG A 277 25.08 4.80 6.60
N ASP A 278 25.28 5.28 7.82
CA ASP A 278 24.57 4.76 8.99
C ASP A 278 23.07 5.07 8.89
N ALA A 279 22.71 6.28 8.46
CA ALA A 279 21.32 6.67 8.25
C ALA A 279 20.63 5.82 7.16
N ALA A 280 21.32 5.55 6.04
CA ALA A 280 20.83 4.63 5.01
C ALA A 280 20.60 3.23 5.57
N GLY A 281 21.53 2.73 6.40
CA GLY A 281 21.42 1.44 7.06
C GLY A 281 20.17 1.32 7.94
N VAL A 282 19.91 2.34 8.77
CA VAL A 282 18.71 2.37 9.63
C VAL A 282 17.42 2.37 8.82
N LEU A 283 17.31 3.22 7.78
CA LEU A 283 16.14 3.25 6.91
C LEU A 283 15.92 1.91 6.20
N SER A 284 16.98 1.31 5.69
CA SER A 284 16.91 -0.01 5.04
C SER A 284 16.50 -1.10 6.02
N LEU A 285 16.97 -1.07 7.27
CA LEU A 285 16.54 -2.00 8.31
C LEU A 285 15.05 -1.86 8.62
N VAL A 286 14.55 -0.63 8.81
CA VAL A 286 13.12 -0.39 9.04
C VAL A 286 12.28 -1.01 7.93
N LEU A 287 12.61 -0.73 6.68
CA LEU A 287 11.85 -1.22 5.53
C LEU A 287 12.05 -2.72 5.29
N GLY A 288 13.26 -3.25 5.53
CA GLY A 288 13.55 -4.69 5.49
C GLY A 288 12.73 -5.46 6.53
N PHE A 289 12.73 -5.00 7.80
CA PHE A 289 11.92 -5.62 8.85
C PHE A 289 10.41 -5.42 8.65
N SER A 290 9.98 -4.43 7.87
CA SER A 290 8.57 -4.31 7.49
C SER A 290 8.06 -5.47 6.64
N ILE A 291 8.95 -6.10 5.85
CA ILE A 291 8.61 -7.33 5.12
C ILE A 291 8.35 -8.48 6.08
N ALA A 292 9.27 -8.68 7.04
CA ALA A 292 9.09 -9.67 8.10
C ALA A 292 7.83 -9.39 8.93
N GLY A 293 7.58 -8.11 9.25
CA GLY A 293 6.37 -7.67 9.95
C GLY A 293 5.08 -8.08 9.23
N ARG A 294 4.99 -7.88 7.92
CA ARG A 294 3.84 -8.31 7.11
C ARG A 294 3.61 -9.82 7.19
N LEU A 295 4.68 -10.60 7.08
CA LEU A 295 4.58 -12.06 7.14
C LEU A 295 4.18 -12.55 8.54
N ILE A 296 4.83 -12.02 9.59
CA ILE A 296 4.57 -12.37 10.98
C ILE A 296 3.16 -11.99 11.38
N MET A 297 2.75 -10.72 11.13
CA MET A 297 1.41 -10.24 11.51
C MET A 297 0.31 -10.92 10.68
N GLY A 298 0.59 -11.27 9.41
CA GLY A 298 -0.32 -12.08 8.59
C GLY A 298 -0.55 -13.46 9.19
N TRP A 299 0.52 -14.16 9.54
CA TRP A 299 0.44 -15.47 10.18
C TRP A 299 -0.25 -15.41 11.55
N LEU A 300 0.02 -14.37 12.35
CA LEU A 300 -0.67 -14.17 13.63
C LEU A 300 -2.17 -13.87 13.42
N ALA A 301 -2.54 -13.08 12.41
CA ALA A 301 -3.93 -12.74 12.11
C ALA A 301 -4.76 -13.94 11.65
N ASP A 302 -4.11 -14.98 11.10
CA ASP A 302 -4.78 -16.24 10.75
C ASP A 302 -5.02 -17.15 11.97
N ARG A 303 -4.20 -17.02 13.03
CA ARG A 303 -4.26 -17.88 14.23
C ARG A 303 -4.95 -17.23 15.43
N PHE A 304 -4.85 -15.93 15.56
CA PHE A 304 -5.36 -15.15 16.69
C PHE A 304 -6.44 -14.16 16.24
N SER A 305 -7.21 -13.64 17.19
CA SER A 305 -8.15 -12.56 16.92
C SER A 305 -7.43 -11.35 16.33
N LYS A 306 -7.91 -10.85 15.20
CA LYS A 306 -7.33 -9.72 14.47
C LYS A 306 -7.25 -8.46 15.31
N LYS A 307 -8.19 -8.28 16.27
CA LYS A 307 -8.15 -7.21 17.27
C LYS A 307 -6.84 -7.19 18.05
N TYR A 308 -6.43 -8.33 18.60
CA TYR A 308 -5.20 -8.41 19.40
C TYR A 308 -3.94 -8.28 18.55
N VAL A 309 -3.98 -8.77 17.31
CA VAL A 309 -2.87 -8.59 16.36
C VAL A 309 -2.74 -7.11 15.96
N MET A 310 -3.85 -6.42 15.73
CA MET A 310 -3.88 -4.99 15.45
C MET A 310 -3.35 -4.19 16.64
N LEU A 311 -3.78 -4.53 17.87
CA LEU A 311 -3.26 -3.91 19.09
C LEU A 311 -1.76 -4.14 19.24
N LEU A 312 -1.27 -5.38 19.04
CA LEU A 312 0.16 -5.68 19.07
C LEU A 312 0.94 -4.85 18.06
N THR A 313 0.43 -4.72 16.84
CA THR A 313 1.04 -3.90 15.79
C THR A 313 1.20 -2.44 16.25
N TYR A 314 0.14 -1.85 16.81
CA TYR A 314 0.16 -0.46 17.28
C TYR A 314 1.05 -0.26 18.49
N LEU A 315 1.12 -1.26 19.39
CA LEU A 315 2.05 -1.23 20.53
C LEU A 315 3.51 -1.35 20.08
N LEU A 316 3.80 -2.15 19.03
CA LEU A 316 5.15 -2.22 18.45
C LEU A 316 5.56 -0.88 17.84
N VAL A 317 4.65 -0.20 17.15
CA VAL A 317 4.87 1.15 16.62
C VAL A 317 5.12 2.12 17.78
N ALA A 318 4.25 2.13 18.81
CA ALA A 318 4.36 2.99 19.98
C ALA A 318 5.66 2.78 20.75
N ALA A 319 6.13 1.53 20.89
CA ALA A 319 7.39 1.21 21.54
C ALA A 319 8.62 1.52 20.67
N GLY A 320 8.51 1.30 19.36
CA GLY A 320 9.60 1.55 18.42
C GLY A 320 9.97 3.02 18.27
N ILE A 321 8.97 3.92 18.34
CA ILE A 321 9.19 5.36 18.17
C ILE A 321 10.14 5.95 19.22
N PRO A 322 9.90 5.82 20.53
CA PRO A 322 10.81 6.38 21.53
C PRO A 322 12.18 5.69 21.49
N LEU A 323 12.20 4.38 21.25
CA LEU A 323 13.46 3.66 21.08
C LEU A 323 14.29 4.19 19.92
N LEU A 324 13.67 4.63 18.81
CA LEU A 324 14.36 5.25 17.66
C LEU A 324 14.87 6.64 17.99
N PHE A 325 14.03 7.51 18.57
CA PHE A 325 14.39 8.91 18.82
C PHE A 325 15.30 9.09 20.05
N LEU A 326 15.22 8.20 21.03
CA LEU A 326 16.01 8.28 22.28
C LEU A 326 17.25 7.34 22.27
N ALA A 327 17.45 6.55 21.22
CA ALA A 327 18.61 5.66 21.11
C ALA A 327 19.92 6.43 21.23
N THR A 328 20.78 6.03 22.19
CA THR A 328 22.08 6.63 22.42
C THR A 328 23.22 5.88 21.72
N THR A 329 23.00 4.59 21.45
CA THR A 329 24.01 3.71 20.84
C THR A 329 23.52 3.11 19.53
N ARG A 330 24.45 2.78 18.62
CA ARG A 330 24.12 2.17 17.32
C ARG A 330 23.35 0.83 17.45
N PRO A 331 23.75 -0.12 18.33
CA PRO A 331 23.00 -1.36 18.49
C PRO A 331 21.55 -1.14 18.92
N VAL A 332 21.30 -0.24 19.86
CA VAL A 332 19.94 0.11 20.30
C VAL A 332 19.15 0.69 19.14
N LEU A 333 19.74 1.55 18.33
CA LEU A 333 19.08 2.13 17.15
C LEU A 333 18.70 1.04 16.12
N TYR A 334 19.55 0.05 15.87
CA TYR A 334 19.26 -1.04 14.95
C TYR A 334 18.14 -1.96 15.46
N ILE A 335 18.15 -2.27 16.76
CA ILE A 335 17.07 -3.04 17.40
C ILE A 335 15.76 -2.24 17.32
N SER A 336 15.81 -0.94 17.58
CA SER A 336 14.64 -0.05 17.49
C SER A 336 14.08 0.02 16.07
N ALA A 337 14.96 0.09 15.07
CA ALA A 337 14.60 0.05 13.66
C ALA A 337 13.90 -1.28 13.29
N ALA A 338 14.33 -2.39 13.85
CA ALA A 338 13.70 -3.68 13.64
C ALA A 338 12.31 -3.74 14.28
N VAL A 339 12.16 -3.30 15.54
CA VAL A 339 10.88 -3.27 16.27
C VAL A 339 9.88 -2.37 15.55
N PHE A 340 10.27 -1.16 15.21
CA PHE A 340 9.43 -0.22 14.49
C PHE A 340 9.07 -0.75 13.09
N GLY A 341 10.04 -1.35 12.38
CA GLY A 341 9.84 -1.94 11.06
C GLY A 341 8.82 -3.08 11.08
N ILE A 342 8.87 -3.96 12.08
CA ILE A 342 7.86 -5.03 12.23
C ILE A 342 6.46 -4.43 12.46
N GLY A 343 6.33 -3.39 13.29
CA GLY A 343 5.09 -2.67 13.49
C GLY A 343 4.59 -2.01 12.19
N LEU A 344 5.45 -1.28 11.50
CA LEU A 344 5.17 -0.67 10.19
C LEU A 344 4.62 -1.69 9.18
N GLY A 345 5.23 -2.89 9.13
CA GLY A 345 4.81 -3.94 8.19
C GLY A 345 3.41 -4.47 8.46
N GLY A 346 3.03 -4.58 9.74
CA GLY A 346 1.71 -5.05 10.16
C GLY A 346 0.59 -4.03 9.94
N ASP A 347 0.89 -2.74 10.07
CA ASP A 347 -0.09 -1.65 10.12
C ASP A 347 -1.04 -1.63 8.90
N TYR A 348 -0.51 -1.50 7.71
CA TYR A 348 -1.34 -1.44 6.49
C TYR A 348 -2.07 -2.74 6.16
N MET A 349 -1.59 -3.88 6.68
CA MET A 349 -2.17 -5.18 6.37
C MET A 349 -3.34 -5.52 7.29
N ILE A 350 -3.27 -5.14 8.56
CA ILE A 350 -4.26 -5.54 9.56
C ILE A 350 -5.59 -4.78 9.42
N ILE A 351 -5.58 -3.57 8.87
CA ILE A 351 -6.76 -2.72 8.69
C ILE A 351 -7.84 -3.41 7.84
N PRO A 352 -7.54 -3.87 6.60
CA PRO A 352 -8.56 -4.56 5.80
C PRO A 352 -9.02 -5.88 6.42
N LEU A 353 -8.13 -6.60 7.11
CA LEU A 353 -8.49 -7.86 7.79
C LEU A 353 -9.47 -7.61 8.93
N MET A 354 -9.24 -6.56 9.74
CA MET A 354 -10.14 -6.19 10.83
C MET A 354 -11.47 -5.65 10.30
N THR A 355 -11.45 -4.84 9.24
CA THR A 355 -12.67 -4.35 8.57
C THR A 355 -13.54 -5.50 8.08
N ALA A 356 -12.91 -6.49 7.42
CA ALA A 356 -13.61 -7.69 6.94
C ALA A 356 -14.19 -8.54 8.08
N GLU A 357 -13.49 -8.62 9.21
CA GLU A 357 -13.97 -9.39 10.39
C GLU A 357 -15.19 -8.75 11.04
N ILE A 358 -15.22 -7.40 11.14
CA ILE A 358 -16.32 -6.69 11.81
C ILE A 358 -17.54 -6.56 10.89
N PHE A 359 -17.33 -6.19 9.63
CA PHE A 359 -18.41 -5.74 8.72
C PHE A 359 -18.70 -6.72 7.58
N GLY A 360 -17.90 -7.78 7.45
CA GLY A 360 -18.01 -8.73 6.33
C GLY A 360 -17.35 -8.24 5.05
N VAL A 361 -17.26 -9.16 4.07
CA VAL A 361 -16.55 -8.91 2.81
C VAL A 361 -17.41 -8.19 1.76
N GLU A 362 -18.73 -8.22 1.88
CA GLU A 362 -19.66 -7.69 0.86
C GLU A 362 -19.57 -6.17 0.71
N ILE A 363 -19.37 -5.45 1.82
CA ILE A 363 -19.27 -3.98 1.86
C ILE A 363 -17.85 -3.48 2.12
N LEU A 364 -16.89 -4.42 2.18
CA LEU A 364 -15.50 -4.17 2.54
C LEU A 364 -14.87 -3.03 1.72
N GLY A 365 -15.02 -3.05 0.40
CA GLY A 365 -14.42 -2.05 -0.48
C GLY A 365 -14.87 -0.62 -0.20
N ARG A 366 -16.16 -0.44 0.10
CA ARG A 366 -16.72 0.88 0.41
C ARG A 366 -16.25 1.42 1.76
N LEU A 367 -16.20 0.56 2.77
CA LEU A 367 -15.73 0.95 4.11
C LEU A 367 -14.23 1.22 4.11
N LEU A 368 -13.44 0.36 3.45
CA LEU A 368 -12.01 0.59 3.28
C LEU A 368 -11.71 1.88 2.52
N GLY A 369 -12.51 2.21 1.51
CA GLY A 369 -12.37 3.49 0.80
C GLY A 369 -12.42 4.69 1.75
N VAL A 370 -13.37 4.71 2.69
CA VAL A 370 -13.49 5.79 3.70
C VAL A 370 -12.33 5.74 4.71
N ILE A 371 -12.02 4.55 5.26
CA ILE A 371 -10.96 4.37 6.25
C ILE A 371 -9.60 4.78 5.66
N LEU A 372 -9.29 4.35 4.44
CA LEU A 372 -8.02 4.67 3.78
C LEU A 372 -7.94 6.14 3.35
N THR A 373 -9.07 6.77 2.99
CA THR A 373 -9.10 8.21 2.72
C THR A 373 -8.82 9.00 3.99
N ALA A 374 -9.46 8.65 5.10
CA ALA A 374 -9.20 9.25 6.41
C ALA A 374 -7.74 9.01 6.86
N GLY A 375 -7.23 7.79 6.68
CA GLY A 375 -5.83 7.45 6.91
C GLY A 375 -4.88 8.26 6.02
N GLY A 376 -5.25 8.51 4.75
CA GLY A 376 -4.48 9.35 3.82
C GLY A 376 -4.36 10.80 4.29
N VAL A 377 -5.39 11.37 4.90
CA VAL A 377 -5.33 12.70 5.51
C VAL A 377 -4.34 12.70 6.69
N ALA A 378 -4.38 11.68 7.53
CA ALA A 378 -3.46 11.53 8.66
C ALA A 378 -2.01 11.33 8.19
N ASP A 379 -1.80 10.48 7.18
CA ASP A 379 -0.50 10.24 6.53
C ASP A 379 0.07 11.51 5.84
N ALA A 380 -0.80 12.40 5.39
CA ALA A 380 -0.40 13.68 4.83
C ALA A 380 -0.02 14.70 5.93
N ALA A 381 -0.85 14.84 6.94
CA ALA A 381 -0.72 15.88 7.96
C ALA A 381 0.41 15.60 8.97
N ALA A 382 0.59 14.34 9.37
CA ALA A 382 1.51 14.00 10.45
C ALA A 382 2.97 14.35 10.15
N PRO A 383 3.58 14.02 8.99
CA PRO A 383 4.96 14.38 8.72
C PRO A 383 5.22 15.89 8.75
N TRP A 384 4.28 16.67 8.21
CA TRP A 384 4.36 18.13 8.24
C TRP A 384 4.28 18.66 9.69
N LEU A 385 3.31 18.15 10.48
CA LEU A 385 3.15 18.55 11.88
C LEU A 385 4.43 18.27 12.69
N ILE A 386 4.99 17.09 12.54
CA ILE A 386 6.21 16.67 13.24
C ILE A 386 7.42 17.52 12.80
N GLY A 387 7.56 17.78 11.50
CA GLY A 387 8.60 18.68 10.99
C GLY A 387 8.47 20.10 11.54
N ARG A 388 7.23 20.65 11.57
CA ARG A 388 6.97 21.97 12.12
C ARG A 388 7.22 22.02 13.63
N LEU A 389 6.79 21.00 14.36
CA LEU A 389 7.02 20.92 15.82
C LEU A 389 8.52 20.93 16.11
N ARG A 390 9.32 20.16 15.37
CA ARG A 390 10.78 20.18 15.47
C ARG A 390 11.38 21.54 15.13
N ASP A 391 10.90 22.20 14.08
CA ASP A 391 11.40 23.53 13.67
C ASP A 391 11.10 24.61 14.74
N THR A 392 10.00 24.49 15.47
CA THR A 392 9.60 25.45 16.51
C THR A 392 10.21 25.17 17.88
N THR A 393 10.32 23.90 18.30
CA THR A 393 10.80 23.53 19.65
C THR A 393 12.32 23.27 19.69
N GLY A 394 12.94 23.12 18.54
CA GLY A 394 14.37 22.82 18.45
C GLY A 394 14.73 21.35 18.78
N SER A 395 13.75 20.48 19.09
CA SER A 395 13.96 19.09 19.51
C SER A 395 12.91 18.15 18.93
N TYR A 396 13.29 16.89 18.67
CA TYR A 396 12.34 15.82 18.33
C TYR A 396 11.68 15.17 19.57
N PHE A 397 12.00 15.63 20.79
CA PHE A 397 11.43 15.05 22.00
C PHE A 397 9.90 15.24 22.05
N ASP A 398 9.41 16.46 21.81
CA ASP A 398 7.97 16.76 21.74
C ASP A 398 7.29 16.03 20.58
N SER A 399 7.99 15.94 19.44
CA SER A 399 7.55 15.15 18.29
C SER A 399 7.37 13.67 18.65
N CYS A 400 8.30 13.11 19.42
CA CYS A 400 8.23 11.73 19.90
C CYS A 400 6.99 11.53 20.81
N ILE A 401 6.74 12.43 21.75
CA ILE A 401 5.56 12.38 22.65
C ILE A 401 4.26 12.37 21.83
N VAL A 402 4.15 13.25 20.84
CA VAL A 402 2.96 13.35 19.97
C VAL A 402 2.77 12.05 19.17
N LEU A 403 3.83 11.53 18.56
CA LEU A 403 3.76 10.29 17.76
C LEU A 403 3.39 9.06 18.62
N VAL A 404 4.00 8.93 19.80
CA VAL A 404 3.66 7.86 20.76
C VAL A 404 2.23 8.01 21.24
N GLY A 405 1.81 9.24 21.58
CA GLY A 405 0.43 9.54 21.96
C GLY A 405 -0.57 9.14 20.89
N MET A 406 -0.27 9.42 19.60
CA MET A 406 -1.11 8.98 18.48
C MET A 406 -1.17 7.45 18.39
N ALA A 407 -0.02 6.75 18.46
CA ALA A 407 0.00 5.30 18.39
C ALA A 407 -0.76 4.63 19.53
N LEU A 408 -0.63 5.17 20.77
CA LEU A 408 -1.38 4.68 21.94
C LEU A 408 -2.87 4.99 21.85
N LEU A 409 -3.26 6.17 21.36
CA LEU A 409 -4.66 6.51 21.07
C LEU A 409 -5.25 5.53 20.04
N GLY A 410 -4.50 5.20 19.02
CA GLY A 410 -4.87 4.16 18.07
C GLY A 410 -5.10 2.81 18.74
N GLY A 411 -4.20 2.40 19.63
CA GLY A 411 -4.34 1.19 20.45
C GLY A 411 -5.58 1.20 21.35
N LEU A 412 -5.85 2.32 22.01
CA LEU A 412 -7.04 2.50 22.85
C LEU A 412 -8.35 2.40 22.03
N ALA A 413 -8.38 3.01 20.85
CA ALA A 413 -9.52 2.88 19.94
C ALA A 413 -9.75 1.41 19.52
N VAL A 414 -8.69 0.65 19.25
CA VAL A 414 -8.77 -0.79 18.94
C VAL A 414 -9.28 -1.60 20.13
N LEU A 415 -8.94 -1.23 21.37
CA LEU A 415 -9.47 -1.91 22.56
C LEU A 415 -11.00 -1.79 22.67
N GLY A 416 -11.59 -0.71 22.18
CA GLY A 416 -13.05 -0.52 22.10
C GLY A 416 -13.74 -1.39 21.04
N LEU A 417 -12.99 -2.02 20.11
CA LEU A 417 -13.58 -2.85 19.06
C LEU A 417 -14.03 -4.22 19.62
N PRO A 418 -15.06 -4.85 19.03
CA PRO A 418 -15.47 -6.20 19.40
C PRO A 418 -14.39 -7.22 19.04
N ALA A 419 -14.11 -8.17 19.91
CA ALA A 419 -13.09 -9.20 19.66
C ALA A 419 -13.51 -10.23 18.59
N ARG A 420 -14.79 -10.43 18.42
CA ARG A 420 -15.42 -11.29 17.39
C ARG A 420 -16.89 -10.88 17.27
N ARG A 421 -17.37 -10.61 16.05
CA ARG A 421 -18.81 -10.61 15.84
C ARG A 421 -19.25 -12.07 15.73
N ARG A 422 -20.11 -12.53 16.61
CA ARG A 422 -20.88 -13.76 16.37
C ARG A 422 -21.75 -13.47 15.15
N VAL A 423 -21.46 -14.15 14.03
CA VAL A 423 -22.39 -14.20 12.90
C VAL A 423 -23.60 -14.95 13.45
N THR A 424 -24.67 -14.22 13.76
CA THR A 424 -26.01 -14.76 13.98
C THR A 424 -26.70 -14.88 12.64
#